data_62d60e4383e81f2d9bae61d987c911c0
#
_entry.id   62d60e4383e81f2d9bae61d987c911c0
#
_cell.length_a   1.000
_cell.length_b   1.000
_cell.length_c   1.000
_cell.angle_alpha   90.00
_cell.angle_beta   90.00
_cell.angle_gamma   90.00
#
_symmetry.space_group_name_H-M   'P 1'
#
loop_
_entity.id
_entity.type
_entity.pdbx_description
1 polymer ?
#
loop_
_entity_poly.entity_id
_entity_poly.type
_entity_poly.pdbx_seq_one_letter_code
_entity_poly.pdbx_strand_id
1 'polypeptide(L)'
;MARLLQSNLMNTATRIETETSLTLRFAGHLISAAIVIATIIVGLYVARLYYIYPRTDDAYVRANWVGIAPHVSGPITELPIVDNQYVKQGVLLFVVDPRPYQSALDAAVAKLQLTELNIKALEDAIRTAKSDQVRLEADAAYDKQYLNRIEPLLAKHFVTANDVFNARSRVSAAEAAVQAARSDVGKAQNQLGQYDNINALRKAAEAAVYDAKLNVGYCYVRAPYDGWVTNLNISEGQYANEGRQVVSLVDDRKWYVIANFRETFMSHIQPGMTAEVFILAYPNKRFRGRVQGVGWALYQTNGATVDGLPQTEPTLNWVRLSQRFPVRIVLEDRDPKFPFKTGYTAVVTIQGYRDQDSRDQNSRDQNQPAQDSPNQSIH
;
A
#
# COMPACT_ATOMS: atom_id res chain seq x y z
N MET A 1 63.43 -63.39 -68.32
CA MET A 1 62.04 -62.82 -68.51
C MET A 1 61.26 -62.76 -67.21
N ALA A 2 61.42 -63.60 -66.22
CA ALA A 2 60.66 -63.62 -64.98
C ALA A 2 61.02 -62.48 -63.98
N ARG A 3 62.24 -61.92 -63.97
CA ARG A 3 62.60 -60.77 -63.04
C ARG A 3 62.03 -59.41 -63.43
N LEU A 4 61.72 -59.19 -64.71
CA LEU A 4 61.09 -57.91 -65.15
C LEU A 4 59.57 -57.86 -64.88
N LEU A 5 58.89 -58.98 -64.85
CA LEU A 5 57.49 -59.08 -64.48
C LEU A 5 57.27 -58.92 -62.96
N GLN A 6 58.17 -59.32 -62.09
CA GLN A 6 58.08 -59.16 -60.64
C GLN A 6 58.34 -57.72 -60.21
N SER A 7 59.22 -56.97 -60.92
CA SER A 7 59.52 -55.57 -60.58
C SER A 7 58.35 -54.65 -60.98
N ASN A 8 57.63 -54.97 -62.08
CA ASN A 8 56.43 -54.20 -62.48
C ASN A 8 55.22 -54.46 -61.61
N LEU A 9 55.01 -55.65 -61.06
CA LEU A 9 53.92 -55.97 -60.15
C LEU A 9 54.15 -55.34 -58.77
N MET A 10 55.39 -55.26 -58.27
CA MET A 10 55.70 -54.59 -57.02
C MET A 10 55.58 -53.07 -57.10
N ASN A 11 55.93 -52.46 -58.27
CA ASN A 11 55.76 -51.00 -58.42
C ASN A 11 54.27 -50.58 -58.59
N THR A 12 53.46 -51.46 -59.16
CA THR A 12 51.97 -51.16 -59.28
C THR A 12 51.27 -51.34 -57.92
N ALA A 13 51.66 -52.35 -57.13
CA ALA A 13 51.09 -52.56 -55.79
C ALA A 13 51.44 -51.43 -54.82
N THR A 14 52.68 -50.95 -54.79
CA THR A 14 53.10 -49.81 -53.98
C THR A 14 52.50 -48.49 -54.39
N ARG A 15 52.16 -48.30 -55.71
CA ARG A 15 51.55 -47.11 -56.19
C ARG A 15 50.04 -47.03 -55.84
N ILE A 16 49.35 -48.17 -55.79
CA ILE A 16 47.90 -48.27 -55.40
C ILE A 16 47.78 -48.04 -53.85
N GLU A 17 48.67 -48.56 -53.04
CA GLU A 17 48.68 -48.37 -51.60
C GLU A 17 49.02 -46.94 -51.19
N THR A 18 49.87 -46.22 -51.91
CA THR A 18 50.18 -44.81 -51.62
C THR A 18 49.03 -43.85 -52.04
N GLU A 19 48.33 -44.12 -53.16
CA GLU A 19 47.23 -43.32 -53.57
C GLU A 19 46.00 -43.52 -52.66
N THR A 20 45.67 -44.74 -52.26
CA THR A 20 44.59 -45.05 -51.32
C THR A 20 44.86 -44.47 -49.91
N SER A 21 46.13 -44.46 -49.46
CA SER A 21 46.48 -43.85 -48.16
C SER A 21 46.37 -42.31 -48.20
N LEU A 22 46.67 -41.67 -49.32
CA LEU A 22 46.51 -40.21 -49.47
C LEU A 22 45.03 -39.80 -49.50
N THR A 23 44.19 -40.47 -50.23
CA THR A 23 42.75 -40.22 -50.32
C THR A 23 42.01 -40.43 -48.98
N LEU A 24 42.40 -41.47 -48.22
CA LEU A 24 41.93 -41.73 -46.85
C LEU A 24 42.34 -40.63 -45.86
N ARG A 25 43.59 -40.12 -45.98
CA ARG A 25 44.06 -39.01 -45.16
C ARG A 25 43.35 -37.70 -45.51
N PHE A 26 43.16 -37.40 -46.78
CA PHE A 26 42.34 -36.23 -47.22
C PHE A 26 40.89 -36.33 -46.75
N ALA A 27 40.24 -37.50 -46.89
CA ALA A 27 38.92 -37.75 -46.37
C ALA A 27 38.84 -37.59 -44.86
N GLY A 28 39.85 -38.09 -44.14
CA GLY A 28 39.93 -37.89 -42.68
C GLY A 28 40.08 -36.41 -42.25
N HIS A 29 40.88 -35.64 -43.01
CA HIS A 29 41.02 -34.20 -42.75
C HIS A 29 39.72 -33.43 -43.08
N LEU A 30 39.01 -33.78 -44.16
CA LEU A 30 37.73 -33.19 -44.50
C LEU A 30 36.66 -33.51 -43.45
N ILE A 31 36.58 -34.73 -42.94
CA ILE A 31 35.65 -35.11 -41.89
C ILE A 31 35.96 -34.39 -40.58
N SER A 32 37.28 -34.31 -40.22
CA SER A 32 37.66 -33.57 -39.01
C SER A 32 37.37 -32.08 -39.11
N ALA A 33 37.64 -31.47 -40.26
CA ALA A 33 37.27 -30.06 -40.54
C ALA A 33 35.76 -29.83 -40.48
N ALA A 34 34.96 -30.75 -41.00
CA ALA A 34 33.50 -30.67 -40.95
C ALA A 34 32.98 -30.77 -39.49
N ILE A 35 33.59 -31.65 -38.68
CA ILE A 35 33.23 -31.75 -37.25
C ILE A 35 33.59 -30.47 -36.49
N VAL A 36 34.78 -29.91 -36.73
CA VAL A 36 35.19 -28.64 -36.10
C VAL A 36 34.28 -27.50 -36.50
N ILE A 37 33.91 -27.37 -37.78
CA ILE A 37 32.98 -26.34 -38.25
C ILE A 37 31.59 -26.54 -37.62
N ALA A 38 31.07 -27.77 -37.58
CA ALA A 38 29.80 -28.09 -36.94
C ALA A 38 29.81 -27.73 -35.45
N THR A 39 30.91 -28.03 -34.73
CA THR A 39 31.10 -27.67 -33.32
C THR A 39 31.10 -26.15 -33.12
N ILE A 40 31.79 -25.42 -34.00
CA ILE A 40 31.78 -23.93 -33.94
C ILE A 40 30.37 -23.38 -34.20
N ILE A 41 29.64 -23.89 -35.20
CA ILE A 41 28.29 -23.47 -35.50
C ILE A 41 27.34 -23.74 -34.33
N VAL A 42 27.40 -24.94 -33.74
CA VAL A 42 26.63 -25.29 -32.55
C VAL A 42 27.03 -24.41 -31.38
N GLY A 43 28.30 -24.14 -31.15
CA GLY A 43 28.81 -23.26 -30.10
C GLY A 43 28.27 -21.83 -30.26
N LEU A 44 28.30 -21.28 -31.47
CA LEU A 44 27.76 -19.95 -31.79
C LEU A 44 26.22 -19.90 -31.60
N TYR A 45 25.53 -20.96 -32.01
CA TYR A 45 24.08 -21.07 -31.83
C TYR A 45 23.68 -21.09 -30.33
N VAL A 46 24.37 -21.90 -29.54
CA VAL A 46 24.16 -21.98 -28.09
C VAL A 46 24.47 -20.63 -27.40
N ALA A 47 25.60 -20.01 -27.78
CA ALA A 47 25.96 -18.69 -27.26
C ALA A 47 24.91 -17.65 -27.58
N ARG A 48 24.36 -17.68 -28.81
CA ARG A 48 23.29 -16.78 -29.22
C ARG A 48 21.98 -17.01 -28.42
N LEU A 49 21.60 -18.28 -28.17
CA LEU A 49 20.44 -18.61 -27.33
C LEU A 49 20.63 -18.10 -25.90
N TYR A 50 21.80 -18.28 -25.32
CA TYR A 50 22.11 -17.81 -23.98
C TYR A 50 22.01 -16.28 -23.84
N TYR A 51 22.32 -15.54 -24.92
CA TYR A 51 22.26 -14.09 -24.95
C TYR A 51 20.84 -13.54 -25.17
N ILE A 52 20.02 -14.25 -25.95
CA ILE A 52 18.65 -13.87 -26.29
C ILE A 52 17.66 -14.19 -25.17
N TYR A 53 17.89 -15.29 -24.42
CA TYR A 53 17.02 -15.74 -23.34
C TYR A 53 17.74 -15.66 -21.98
N PRO A 54 17.74 -14.46 -21.36
CA PRO A 54 18.34 -14.30 -20.05
C PRO A 54 17.71 -15.27 -19.05
N ARG A 55 18.55 -16.05 -18.40
CA ARG A 55 18.14 -17.03 -17.40
C ARG A 55 18.92 -16.81 -16.10
N THR A 56 18.20 -16.93 -14.99
CA THR A 56 18.79 -16.90 -13.65
C THR A 56 18.19 -17.97 -12.75
N ASP A 57 19.01 -18.54 -11.91
CA ASP A 57 18.66 -19.46 -10.82
C ASP A 57 18.58 -18.74 -9.45
N ASP A 58 19.06 -17.50 -9.41
CA ASP A 58 18.99 -16.64 -8.23
C ASP A 58 17.66 -15.89 -8.23
N ALA A 59 16.59 -16.63 -7.93
CA ALA A 59 15.24 -16.08 -7.93
C ALA A 59 14.41 -16.69 -6.79
N TYR A 60 13.56 -15.85 -6.17
CA TYR A 60 12.76 -16.25 -5.01
C TYR A 60 11.32 -15.79 -5.17
N VAL A 61 10.39 -16.70 -4.89
CA VAL A 61 8.97 -16.40 -4.80
C VAL A 61 8.71 -15.53 -3.57
N ARG A 62 7.96 -14.47 -3.74
CA ARG A 62 7.58 -13.55 -2.67
C ARG A 62 6.12 -13.13 -2.80
N ALA A 63 5.53 -12.78 -1.67
CA ALA A 63 4.30 -12.04 -1.57
C ALA A 63 4.52 -10.82 -0.66
N ASN A 64 3.64 -9.85 -0.73
CA ASN A 64 3.63 -8.79 0.26
C ASN A 64 3.16 -9.37 1.59
N TRP A 65 3.67 -8.84 2.68
CA TRP A 65 3.24 -9.22 4.01
C TRP A 65 3.17 -7.98 4.91
N VAL A 66 2.33 -8.04 5.92
CA VAL A 66 2.20 -6.99 6.92
C VAL A 66 2.32 -7.59 8.32
N GLY A 67 3.06 -6.91 9.18
CA GLY A 67 3.05 -7.19 10.61
C GLY A 67 1.79 -6.60 11.23
N ILE A 68 0.91 -7.44 11.72
CA ILE A 68 -0.31 -7.02 12.42
C ILE A 68 0.07 -6.64 13.84
N ALA A 69 -0.16 -5.38 14.19
CA ALA A 69 0.05 -4.81 15.52
C ALA A 69 -1.28 -4.26 16.05
N PRO A 70 -1.55 -4.36 17.35
CA PRO A 70 -2.71 -3.73 17.94
C PRO A 70 -2.54 -2.21 17.98
N HIS A 71 -3.65 -1.48 17.94
CA HIS A 71 -3.69 -0.03 18.13
C HIS A 71 -3.86 0.38 19.59
N VAL A 72 -4.03 -0.61 20.48
CA VAL A 72 -4.21 -0.44 21.92
C VAL A 72 -3.40 -1.49 22.69
N SER A 73 -2.93 -1.16 23.88
CA SER A 73 -2.12 -2.06 24.69
C SER A 73 -2.96 -2.83 25.71
N GLY A 74 -2.64 -4.11 25.94
CA GLY A 74 -3.33 -4.93 26.93
C GLY A 74 -3.02 -6.40 26.79
N PRO A 75 -3.51 -7.25 27.74
CA PRO A 75 -3.39 -8.68 27.61
C PRO A 75 -4.32 -9.21 26.50
N ILE A 76 -3.86 -10.23 25.79
CA ILE A 76 -4.68 -10.94 24.80
C ILE A 76 -5.63 -11.88 25.54
N THR A 77 -6.94 -11.68 25.33
CA THR A 77 -7.99 -12.50 25.96
C THR A 77 -8.45 -13.64 25.07
N GLU A 78 -8.40 -13.46 23.74
CA GLU A 78 -8.83 -14.46 22.77
C GLU A 78 -7.85 -14.48 21.59
N LEU A 79 -7.51 -15.69 21.14
CA LEU A 79 -6.63 -15.92 19.99
C LEU A 79 -7.21 -17.06 19.12
N PRO A 80 -8.27 -16.80 18.34
CA PRO A 80 -8.99 -17.85 17.60
C PRO A 80 -8.25 -18.38 16.36
N ILE A 81 -7.03 -17.90 16.09
CA ILE A 81 -6.23 -18.31 14.93
C ILE A 81 -5.08 -19.22 15.34
N VAL A 82 -4.65 -20.05 14.37
CA VAL A 82 -3.44 -20.88 14.51
C VAL A 82 -2.41 -20.49 13.45
N ASP A 83 -1.14 -20.82 13.73
CA ASP A 83 -0.05 -20.55 12.77
C ASP A 83 -0.28 -21.32 11.46
N ASN A 84 0.09 -20.69 10.32
CA ASN A 84 -0.11 -21.21 8.98
C ASN A 84 -1.58 -21.42 8.54
N GLN A 85 -2.53 -20.78 9.21
CA GLN A 85 -3.93 -20.79 8.83
C GLN A 85 -4.22 -19.74 7.74
N TYR A 86 -5.08 -20.11 6.78
CA TYR A 86 -5.66 -19.16 5.84
C TYR A 86 -6.83 -18.40 6.48
N VAL A 87 -6.81 -17.08 6.39
CA VAL A 87 -7.86 -16.20 6.90
C VAL A 87 -8.38 -15.29 5.80
N LYS A 88 -9.68 -15.03 5.82
CA LYS A 88 -10.33 -14.05 4.95
C LYS A 88 -10.29 -12.67 5.57
N GLN A 89 -10.41 -11.64 4.75
CA GLN A 89 -10.56 -10.26 5.19
C GLN A 89 -11.70 -10.13 6.22
N GLY A 90 -11.44 -9.39 7.30
CA GLY A 90 -12.40 -9.15 8.38
C GLY A 90 -12.48 -10.26 9.44
N VAL A 91 -11.83 -11.42 9.25
CA VAL A 91 -11.75 -12.47 10.26
C VAL A 91 -11.02 -11.93 11.49
N LEU A 92 -11.52 -12.26 12.68
CA LEU A 92 -10.92 -11.90 13.97
C LEU A 92 -9.59 -12.65 14.13
N LEU A 93 -8.51 -11.91 14.37
CA LEU A 93 -7.18 -12.48 14.59
C LEU A 93 -6.90 -12.67 16.08
N PHE A 94 -7.14 -11.65 16.88
CA PHE A 94 -7.02 -11.70 18.33
C PHE A 94 -7.81 -10.56 18.96
N VAL A 95 -8.08 -10.69 20.26
CA VAL A 95 -8.77 -9.69 21.08
C VAL A 95 -7.82 -9.24 22.18
N VAL A 96 -7.59 -7.95 22.28
CA VAL A 96 -6.98 -7.30 23.45
C VAL A 96 -8.09 -7.04 24.47
N ASP A 97 -7.83 -7.18 25.78
CA ASP A 97 -8.82 -7.00 26.85
C ASP A 97 -9.63 -5.70 26.68
N PRO A 98 -10.92 -5.77 26.31
CA PRO A 98 -11.74 -4.60 26.04
C PRO A 98 -12.25 -3.90 27.32
N ARG A 99 -12.19 -4.55 28.50
CA ARG A 99 -12.82 -4.06 29.73
C ARG A 99 -12.33 -2.67 30.16
N PRO A 100 -11.02 -2.35 30.15
CA PRO A 100 -10.55 -1.01 30.49
C PRO A 100 -11.06 0.05 29.51
N TYR A 101 -11.09 -0.28 28.23
CA TYR A 101 -11.53 0.62 27.15
C TYR A 101 -13.04 0.81 27.17
N GLN A 102 -13.81 -0.25 27.48
CA GLN A 102 -15.26 -0.15 27.69
C GLN A 102 -15.58 0.76 28.87
N SER A 103 -14.88 0.62 30.00
CA SER A 103 -15.04 1.51 31.17
C SER A 103 -14.73 2.97 30.81
N ALA A 104 -13.69 3.20 29.99
CA ALA A 104 -13.36 4.54 29.50
C ALA A 104 -14.45 5.11 28.58
N LEU A 105 -15.06 4.28 27.74
CA LEU A 105 -16.18 4.68 26.90
C LEU A 105 -17.41 5.05 27.78
N ASP A 106 -17.74 4.24 28.76
CA ASP A 106 -18.87 4.52 29.66
C ASP A 106 -18.64 5.82 30.44
N ALA A 107 -17.42 6.09 30.89
CA ALA A 107 -17.06 7.35 31.52
C ALA A 107 -17.18 8.55 30.55
N ALA A 108 -16.77 8.40 29.30
CA ALA A 108 -16.92 9.46 28.28
C ALA A 108 -18.40 9.74 27.97
N VAL A 109 -19.24 8.71 27.88
CA VAL A 109 -20.69 8.85 27.68
C VAL A 109 -21.33 9.56 28.88
N ALA A 110 -21.00 9.19 30.09
CA ALA A 110 -21.49 9.87 31.30
C ALA A 110 -21.07 11.35 31.31
N LYS A 111 -19.83 11.65 30.88
CA LYS A 111 -19.34 13.04 30.77
C LYS A 111 -20.10 13.82 29.72
N LEU A 112 -20.47 13.23 28.59
CA LEU A 112 -21.31 13.86 27.58
C LEU A 112 -22.68 14.21 28.16
N GLN A 113 -23.33 13.29 28.89
CA GLN A 113 -24.60 13.52 29.54
C GLN A 113 -24.53 14.68 30.55
N LEU A 114 -23.48 14.73 31.37
CA LEU A 114 -23.25 15.85 32.29
C LEU A 114 -23.06 17.18 31.54
N THR A 115 -22.35 17.14 30.41
CA THR A 115 -22.17 18.32 29.56
C THR A 115 -23.48 18.81 28.99
N GLU A 116 -24.36 17.91 28.55
CA GLU A 116 -25.72 18.26 28.05
C GLU A 116 -26.59 18.90 29.12
N LEU A 117 -26.54 18.37 30.36
CA LEU A 117 -27.23 18.98 31.50
C LEU A 117 -26.69 20.38 31.81
N ASN A 118 -25.36 20.57 31.74
CA ASN A 118 -24.75 21.89 31.92
C ASN A 118 -25.16 22.88 30.83
N ILE A 119 -25.18 22.47 29.58
CA ILE A 119 -25.65 23.27 28.45
C ILE A 119 -27.10 23.72 28.70
N LYS A 120 -27.96 22.78 29.09
CA LYS A 120 -29.36 23.10 29.42
C LYS A 120 -29.48 24.12 30.55
N ALA A 121 -28.67 24.01 31.60
CA ALA A 121 -28.62 24.99 32.70
C ALA A 121 -28.20 26.39 32.21
N LEU A 122 -27.20 26.45 31.28
CA LEU A 122 -26.77 27.70 30.66
C LEU A 122 -27.86 28.29 29.76
N GLU A 123 -28.58 27.47 29.01
CA GLU A 123 -29.75 27.91 28.20
C GLU A 123 -30.88 28.49 29.09
N ASP A 124 -31.14 27.85 30.21
CA ASP A 124 -32.12 28.34 31.18
C ASP A 124 -31.66 29.68 31.82
N ALA A 125 -30.35 29.83 32.12
CA ALA A 125 -29.81 31.11 32.59
C ALA A 125 -29.96 32.24 31.55
N ILE A 126 -29.72 31.94 30.27
CA ILE A 126 -29.97 32.91 29.16
C ILE A 126 -31.45 33.29 29.11
N ARG A 127 -32.36 32.32 29.25
CA ARG A 127 -33.80 32.55 29.26
C ARG A 127 -34.20 33.47 30.41
N THR A 128 -33.68 33.25 31.61
CA THR A 128 -33.91 34.10 32.78
C THR A 128 -33.39 35.51 32.56
N ALA A 129 -32.13 35.66 32.11
CA ALA A 129 -31.57 36.99 31.82
C ALA A 129 -32.36 37.76 30.76
N LYS A 130 -32.85 37.07 29.71
CA LYS A 130 -33.74 37.69 28.69
C LYS A 130 -35.07 38.12 29.27
N SER A 131 -35.68 37.34 30.18
CA SER A 131 -36.94 37.71 30.85
C SER A 131 -36.75 38.95 31.74
N ASP A 132 -35.63 39.05 32.45
CA ASP A 132 -35.30 40.23 33.24
C ASP A 132 -35.07 41.47 32.35
N GLN A 133 -34.38 41.31 31.20
CA GLN A 133 -34.22 42.39 30.21
C GLN A 133 -35.58 42.90 29.73
N VAL A 134 -36.50 42.01 29.34
CA VAL A 134 -37.86 42.38 28.87
C VAL A 134 -38.62 43.12 29.95
N ARG A 135 -38.55 42.71 31.22
CA ARG A 135 -39.17 43.39 32.35
C ARG A 135 -38.63 44.82 32.50
N LEU A 136 -37.30 44.98 32.53
CA LEU A 136 -36.66 46.30 32.66
C LEU A 136 -36.95 47.23 31.46
N GLU A 137 -37.03 46.65 30.25
CA GLU A 137 -37.45 47.43 29.05
C GLU A 137 -38.89 47.92 29.16
N ALA A 138 -39.80 47.13 29.73
CA ALA A 138 -41.18 47.57 30.00
C ALA A 138 -41.21 48.68 31.07
N ASP A 139 -40.43 48.56 32.14
CA ASP A 139 -40.33 49.59 33.17
C ASP A 139 -39.78 50.90 32.60
N ALA A 140 -38.71 50.84 31.79
CA ALA A 140 -38.12 52.01 31.11
C ALA A 140 -39.12 52.66 30.12
N ALA A 141 -39.88 51.85 29.39
CA ALA A 141 -40.94 52.35 28.50
C ALA A 141 -42.03 53.07 29.26
N TYR A 142 -42.44 52.58 30.44
CA TYR A 142 -43.41 53.23 31.28
C TYR A 142 -42.89 54.58 31.77
N ASP A 143 -41.70 54.66 32.35
CA ASP A 143 -41.10 55.91 32.84
C ASP A 143 -40.93 56.93 31.70
N LYS A 144 -40.54 56.50 30.52
CA LYS A 144 -40.41 57.36 29.34
C LYS A 144 -41.82 57.94 28.89
N GLN A 145 -42.84 57.09 28.88
CA GLN A 145 -44.17 57.53 28.59
C GLN A 145 -44.67 58.50 29.67
N TYR A 146 -44.37 58.28 30.93
CA TYR A 146 -44.67 59.19 32.02
C TYR A 146 -44.06 60.58 31.82
N LEU A 147 -42.72 60.60 31.55
CA LEU A 147 -41.99 61.84 31.28
C LEU A 147 -42.61 62.60 30.07
N ASN A 148 -42.83 61.92 28.96
CA ASN A 148 -43.42 62.50 27.74
C ASN A 148 -44.79 63.11 27.99
N ARG A 149 -45.54 62.62 28.96
CA ARG A 149 -46.82 63.12 29.34
C ARG A 149 -46.72 64.33 30.23
N ILE A 150 -45.80 64.41 31.20
CA ILE A 150 -45.69 65.50 32.13
C ILE A 150 -44.82 66.67 31.63
N GLU A 151 -43.86 66.44 30.79
CA GLU A 151 -42.93 67.47 30.28
C GLU A 151 -43.67 68.64 29.57
N PRO A 152 -44.67 68.43 28.71
CA PRO A 152 -45.44 69.53 28.10
C PRO A 152 -46.30 70.33 29.12
N LEU A 153 -46.62 69.75 30.26
CA LEU A 153 -47.43 70.38 31.31
C LEU A 153 -46.65 71.39 32.13
N LEU A 154 -45.32 71.33 32.12
CA LEU A 154 -44.43 72.30 32.77
C LEU A 154 -44.61 73.70 32.22
N ALA A 155 -44.74 73.87 30.90
CA ALA A 155 -44.95 75.14 30.24
C ALA A 155 -46.36 75.78 30.60
N LYS A 156 -47.28 74.90 31.05
CA LYS A 156 -48.62 75.32 31.50
C LYS A 156 -48.75 75.51 33.03
N HIS A 157 -47.62 75.37 33.76
CA HIS A 157 -47.53 75.45 35.25
C HIS A 157 -48.38 74.39 35.99
N PHE A 158 -48.76 73.26 35.35
CA PHE A 158 -49.55 72.21 35.98
C PHE A 158 -48.64 71.18 36.76
N VAL A 159 -47.35 71.20 36.52
CA VAL A 159 -46.32 70.37 37.22
C VAL A 159 -45.14 71.25 37.62
N THR A 160 -44.36 70.87 38.63
CA THR A 160 -43.20 71.61 39.06
C THR A 160 -41.92 71.17 38.24
N ALA A 161 -40.93 72.09 38.17
CA ALA A 161 -39.66 71.74 37.54
C ALA A 161 -38.95 70.53 38.22
N ASN A 162 -39.14 70.35 39.52
CA ASN A 162 -38.65 69.25 40.26
C ASN A 162 -39.31 67.90 39.88
N ASP A 163 -40.63 67.91 39.55
CA ASP A 163 -41.30 66.69 39.09
C ASP A 163 -40.78 66.22 37.77
N VAL A 164 -40.53 67.12 36.82
CA VAL A 164 -39.93 66.78 35.51
C VAL A 164 -38.47 66.34 35.65
N PHE A 165 -37.68 67.00 36.53
CA PHE A 165 -36.32 66.59 36.85
C PHE A 165 -36.29 65.18 37.42
N ASN A 166 -37.14 64.88 38.41
CA ASN A 166 -37.23 63.52 38.98
C ASN A 166 -37.62 62.47 37.96
N ALA A 167 -38.61 62.83 37.07
CA ALA A 167 -39.00 61.90 36.00
C ALA A 167 -37.87 61.62 34.98
N ARG A 168 -37.07 62.66 34.62
CA ARG A 168 -35.92 62.49 33.75
C ARG A 168 -34.84 61.61 34.42
N SER A 169 -34.60 61.83 35.73
CA SER A 169 -33.66 61.02 36.49
C SER A 169 -34.09 59.53 36.55
N ARG A 170 -35.40 59.24 36.65
CA ARG A 170 -35.95 57.88 36.62
C ARG A 170 -35.76 57.25 35.26
N VAL A 171 -36.05 57.96 34.19
CA VAL A 171 -35.81 57.44 32.81
C VAL A 171 -34.35 57.13 32.62
N SER A 172 -33.41 58.00 33.02
CA SER A 172 -31.96 57.74 32.89
C SER A 172 -31.51 56.51 33.70
N ALA A 173 -32.06 56.36 34.94
CA ALA A 173 -31.76 55.16 35.73
C ALA A 173 -32.32 53.88 35.14
N ALA A 174 -33.57 53.93 34.60
CA ALA A 174 -34.17 52.77 33.94
C ALA A 174 -33.46 52.37 32.63
N GLU A 175 -33.05 53.37 31.82
CA GLU A 175 -32.23 53.11 30.62
C GLU A 175 -30.87 52.49 30.95
N ALA A 176 -30.20 52.93 32.01
CA ALA A 176 -28.96 52.32 32.51
C ALA A 176 -29.20 50.88 32.99
N ALA A 177 -30.32 50.61 33.64
CA ALA A 177 -30.68 49.27 34.10
C ALA A 177 -30.94 48.32 32.89
N VAL A 178 -31.59 48.80 31.83
CA VAL A 178 -31.77 48.03 30.58
C VAL A 178 -30.43 47.72 29.96
N GLN A 179 -29.49 48.67 29.93
CA GLN A 179 -28.17 48.42 29.34
C GLN A 179 -27.36 47.39 30.17
N ALA A 180 -27.49 47.41 31.47
CA ALA A 180 -26.88 46.40 32.36
C ALA A 180 -27.48 45.01 32.06
N ALA A 181 -28.80 44.88 31.97
CA ALA A 181 -29.45 43.63 31.66
C ALA A 181 -29.09 43.08 30.27
N ARG A 182 -28.92 43.96 29.27
CA ARG A 182 -28.39 43.54 27.94
C ARG A 182 -26.98 42.96 28.05
N SER A 183 -26.15 43.59 28.86
CA SER A 183 -24.77 43.05 29.09
C SER A 183 -24.80 41.71 29.81
N ASP A 184 -25.75 41.49 30.73
CA ASP A 184 -25.91 40.22 31.44
C ASP A 184 -26.40 39.10 30.50
N VAL A 185 -27.32 39.39 29.57
CA VAL A 185 -27.69 38.46 28.49
C VAL A 185 -26.45 38.09 27.64
N GLY A 186 -25.67 39.11 27.26
CA GLY A 186 -24.42 38.86 26.49
C GLY A 186 -23.41 37.97 27.23
N LYS A 187 -23.24 38.19 28.55
CA LYS A 187 -22.37 37.31 29.39
C LYS A 187 -22.88 35.87 29.42
N ALA A 188 -24.19 35.68 29.63
CA ALA A 188 -24.82 34.36 29.66
C ALA A 188 -24.68 33.65 28.30
N GLN A 189 -24.83 34.35 27.19
CA GLN A 189 -24.64 33.83 25.84
C GLN A 189 -23.16 33.41 25.60
N ASN A 190 -22.21 34.24 26.03
CA ASN A 190 -20.80 33.94 25.91
C ASN A 190 -20.40 32.70 26.75
N GLN A 191 -21.00 32.49 27.92
CA GLN A 191 -20.78 31.32 28.76
C GLN A 191 -21.27 30.03 28.10
N LEU A 192 -22.36 30.09 27.31
CA LEU A 192 -22.81 28.93 26.55
C LEU A 192 -21.80 28.50 25.47
N GLY A 193 -20.95 29.42 24.97
CA GLY A 193 -19.92 29.10 23.98
C GLY A 193 -20.48 28.62 22.63
N GLN A 194 -21.64 29.11 22.26
CA GLN A 194 -22.27 28.76 20.99
C GLN A 194 -21.72 29.65 19.88
N TYR A 195 -21.15 29.01 18.86
CA TYR A 195 -20.71 29.66 17.63
C TYR A 195 -21.44 28.98 16.46
N ASP A 196 -22.20 29.72 15.69
CA ASP A 196 -22.84 29.28 14.45
C ASP A 196 -23.65 27.96 14.59
N ASN A 197 -24.50 27.86 15.59
CA ASN A 197 -25.29 26.67 15.98
C ASN A 197 -24.48 25.47 16.51
N ILE A 198 -23.16 25.60 16.68
CA ILE A 198 -22.32 24.56 17.24
C ILE A 198 -21.97 24.91 18.70
N ASN A 199 -22.37 24.04 19.64
CA ASN A 199 -21.93 24.15 21.00
C ASN A 199 -20.57 23.48 21.16
N ALA A 200 -19.52 24.26 21.45
CA ALA A 200 -18.15 23.77 21.58
C ALA A 200 -17.98 22.73 22.69
N LEU A 201 -18.71 22.89 23.83
CA LEU A 201 -18.67 21.94 24.95
C LEU A 201 -19.22 20.57 24.54
N ARG A 202 -20.38 20.56 23.85
CA ARG A 202 -20.98 19.32 23.33
C ARG A 202 -20.03 18.63 22.35
N LYS A 203 -19.52 19.37 21.38
CA LYS A 203 -18.64 18.81 20.35
C LYS A 203 -17.37 18.21 20.95
N ALA A 204 -16.79 18.84 21.97
CA ALA A 204 -15.63 18.30 22.68
C ALA A 204 -15.96 16.98 23.41
N ALA A 205 -17.13 16.92 24.06
CA ALA A 205 -17.58 15.71 24.76
C ALA A 205 -17.94 14.58 23.77
N GLU A 206 -18.58 14.90 22.64
CA GLU A 206 -18.86 13.93 21.57
C GLU A 206 -17.55 13.36 20.96
N ALA A 207 -16.54 14.20 20.73
CA ALA A 207 -15.22 13.76 20.26
C ALA A 207 -14.58 12.78 21.24
N ALA A 208 -14.64 13.05 22.56
CA ALA A 208 -14.11 12.15 23.57
C ALA A 208 -14.85 10.79 23.59
N VAL A 209 -16.16 10.77 23.38
CA VAL A 209 -16.95 9.52 23.23
C VAL A 209 -16.52 8.77 21.97
N TYR A 210 -16.32 9.48 20.87
CA TYR A 210 -15.88 8.87 19.61
C TYR A 210 -14.50 8.23 19.76
N ASP A 211 -13.53 8.90 20.37
CA ASP A 211 -12.19 8.37 20.61
C ASP A 211 -12.22 7.14 21.51
N ALA A 212 -13.00 7.17 22.58
CA ALA A 212 -13.17 6.02 23.46
C ALA A 212 -13.81 4.82 22.73
N LYS A 213 -14.80 5.09 21.87
CA LYS A 213 -15.44 4.06 21.03
C LYS A 213 -14.49 3.44 20.01
N LEU A 214 -13.62 4.25 19.39
CA LEU A 214 -12.57 3.75 18.50
C LEU A 214 -11.62 2.80 19.24
N ASN A 215 -11.20 3.17 20.45
CA ASN A 215 -10.30 2.34 21.26
C ASN A 215 -10.93 0.99 21.62
N VAL A 216 -12.23 0.93 21.91
CA VAL A 216 -12.96 -0.34 22.08
C VAL A 216 -12.95 -1.14 20.78
N GLY A 217 -13.15 -0.49 19.63
CA GLY A 217 -13.06 -1.14 18.31
C GLY A 217 -11.68 -1.71 18.01
N TYR A 218 -10.63 -1.02 18.42
CA TYR A 218 -9.23 -1.44 18.24
C TYR A 218 -8.83 -2.64 19.11
N CYS A 219 -9.60 -2.97 20.15
CA CYS A 219 -9.39 -4.21 20.90
C CYS A 219 -9.62 -5.46 20.04
N TYR A 220 -10.44 -5.37 18.99
CA TYR A 220 -10.79 -6.48 18.11
C TYR A 220 -9.98 -6.38 16.82
N VAL A 221 -8.80 -7.00 16.80
CA VAL A 221 -7.89 -6.95 15.66
C VAL A 221 -8.32 -7.94 14.60
N ARG A 222 -8.58 -7.44 13.38
CA ARG A 222 -9.08 -8.22 12.24
C ARG A 222 -8.11 -8.21 11.07
N ALA A 223 -8.21 -9.26 10.22
CA ALA A 223 -7.42 -9.37 9.00
C ALA A 223 -7.77 -8.25 8.00
N PRO A 224 -6.79 -7.45 7.54
CA PRO A 224 -7.03 -6.37 6.57
C PRO A 224 -7.30 -6.87 5.15
N TYR A 225 -6.90 -8.10 4.83
CA TYR A 225 -7.09 -8.75 3.52
C TYR A 225 -7.00 -10.28 3.66
N ASP A 226 -7.33 -11.00 2.59
CA ASP A 226 -7.22 -12.45 2.51
C ASP A 226 -5.75 -12.88 2.50
N GLY A 227 -5.38 -13.83 3.36
CA GLY A 227 -3.99 -14.22 3.45
C GLY A 227 -3.69 -15.35 4.41
N TRP A 228 -2.41 -15.63 4.55
CA TRP A 228 -1.88 -16.69 5.42
C TRP A 228 -1.27 -16.09 6.68
N VAL A 229 -1.73 -16.53 7.82
CA VAL A 229 -1.11 -16.22 9.12
C VAL A 229 0.23 -16.92 9.22
N THR A 230 1.25 -16.21 9.68
CA THR A 230 2.57 -16.77 9.92
C THR A 230 3.29 -16.07 11.06
N ASN A 231 4.25 -16.76 11.68
CA ASN A 231 5.02 -16.25 12.80
C ASN A 231 4.15 -15.86 14.00
N LEU A 232 3.20 -16.75 14.36
CA LEU A 232 2.34 -16.61 15.52
C LEU A 232 3.09 -17.09 16.77
N ASN A 233 3.90 -16.21 17.36
CA ASN A 233 4.71 -16.50 18.54
C ASN A 233 4.10 -15.89 19.82
N ILE A 234 2.78 -15.90 19.93
CA ILE A 234 2.05 -15.29 21.03
C ILE A 234 0.99 -16.27 21.54
N SER A 235 0.64 -16.15 22.80
CA SER A 235 -0.39 -16.96 23.45
C SER A 235 -1.41 -16.07 24.18
N GLU A 236 -2.58 -16.63 24.44
CA GLU A 236 -3.56 -15.99 25.31
C GLU A 236 -2.93 -15.67 26.70
N GLY A 237 -3.30 -14.55 27.27
CA GLY A 237 -2.72 -14.00 28.49
C GLY A 237 -1.45 -13.18 28.29
N GLN A 238 -0.80 -13.23 27.14
CA GLN A 238 0.38 -12.41 26.85
C GLN A 238 -0.01 -10.94 26.61
N TYR A 239 0.84 -10.03 27.09
CA TYR A 239 0.61 -8.60 26.93
C TYR A 239 1.03 -8.12 25.54
N ALA A 240 0.12 -7.54 24.78
CA ALA A 240 0.37 -6.91 23.50
C ALA A 240 0.57 -5.39 23.70
N ASN A 241 1.61 -4.83 23.09
CA ASN A 241 1.89 -3.40 23.12
C ASN A 241 1.44 -2.75 21.82
N GLU A 242 0.92 -1.55 21.92
CA GLU A 242 0.54 -0.71 20.78
C GLU A 242 1.69 -0.58 19.77
N GLY A 243 1.40 -0.74 18.49
CA GLY A 243 2.37 -0.63 17.40
C GLY A 243 3.38 -1.78 17.29
N ARG A 244 3.44 -2.69 18.28
CA ARG A 244 4.35 -3.82 18.23
C ARG A 244 3.70 -5.00 17.53
N GLN A 245 4.35 -5.51 16.49
CA GLN A 245 3.87 -6.66 15.74
C GLN A 245 3.64 -7.88 16.61
N VAL A 246 2.46 -8.50 16.46
CA VAL A 246 2.01 -9.71 17.15
C VAL A 246 2.08 -10.91 16.21
N VAL A 247 1.62 -10.75 15.00
CA VAL A 247 1.54 -11.80 13.98
C VAL A 247 1.81 -11.21 12.60
N SER A 248 2.29 -12.02 11.66
CA SER A 248 2.46 -11.62 10.26
C SER A 248 1.33 -12.19 9.41
N LEU A 249 0.82 -11.39 8.50
CA LEU A 249 -0.16 -11.82 7.50
C LEU A 249 0.45 -11.67 6.10
N VAL A 250 0.57 -12.78 5.38
CA VAL A 250 1.07 -12.83 4.00
C VAL A 250 -0.10 -12.66 3.04
N ASP A 251 0.00 -11.64 2.17
CA ASP A 251 -1.04 -11.31 1.19
C ASP A 251 -1.10 -12.37 0.08
N ASP A 252 -2.21 -13.10 0.00
CA ASP A 252 -2.41 -14.14 -1.00
C ASP A 252 -2.90 -13.61 -2.37
N ARG A 253 -3.22 -12.33 -2.49
CA ARG A 253 -3.81 -11.76 -3.71
C ARG A 253 -2.81 -11.63 -4.87
N LYS A 254 -1.53 -11.36 -4.57
CA LYS A 254 -0.50 -11.12 -5.60
C LYS A 254 0.81 -11.77 -5.20
N TRP A 255 1.22 -12.72 -6.04
CA TRP A 255 2.51 -13.39 -5.92
C TRP A 255 3.46 -12.89 -7.01
N TYR A 256 4.72 -12.75 -6.66
CA TYR A 256 5.74 -12.34 -7.60
C TYR A 256 7.06 -13.04 -7.31
N VAL A 257 7.94 -13.05 -8.29
CA VAL A 257 9.30 -13.54 -8.15
C VAL A 257 10.26 -12.37 -8.24
N ILE A 258 11.20 -12.30 -7.32
CA ILE A 258 12.37 -11.44 -7.44
C ILE A 258 13.48 -12.29 -8.02
N ALA A 259 13.88 -11.98 -9.24
CA ALA A 259 14.90 -12.68 -9.97
C ALA A 259 16.10 -11.75 -10.19
N ASN A 260 17.27 -12.16 -9.70
CA ASN A 260 18.48 -11.36 -9.75
C ASN A 260 19.26 -11.70 -11.03
N PHE A 261 19.16 -10.83 -12.04
CA PHE A 261 19.89 -10.97 -13.30
C PHE A 261 21.21 -10.20 -13.27
N ARG A 262 22.20 -10.70 -13.99
CA ARG A 262 23.48 -9.99 -14.16
C ARG A 262 23.26 -8.68 -14.94
N GLU A 263 24.01 -7.65 -14.60
CA GLU A 263 24.00 -6.34 -15.26
C GLU A 263 24.09 -6.44 -16.79
N THR A 264 24.84 -7.40 -17.31
CA THR A 264 25.03 -7.64 -18.74
C THR A 264 23.74 -7.96 -19.51
N PHE A 265 22.68 -8.40 -18.81
CA PHE A 265 21.37 -8.70 -19.42
C PHE A 265 20.36 -7.55 -19.31
N MET A 266 20.67 -6.47 -18.61
CA MET A 266 19.69 -5.41 -18.30
C MET A 266 19.19 -4.70 -19.55
N SER A 267 20.04 -4.55 -20.58
CA SER A 267 19.62 -3.95 -21.88
C SER A 267 18.58 -4.79 -22.63
N HIS A 268 18.42 -6.05 -22.30
CA HIS A 268 17.51 -7.00 -22.95
C HIS A 268 16.24 -7.25 -22.15
N ILE A 269 16.14 -6.72 -20.92
CA ILE A 269 15.00 -6.93 -20.02
C ILE A 269 14.17 -5.64 -19.94
N GLN A 270 12.94 -5.72 -20.42
CA GLN A 270 12.02 -4.59 -20.40
C GLN A 270 10.73 -4.94 -19.64
N PRO A 271 10.08 -3.96 -19.00
CA PRO A 271 8.76 -4.15 -18.43
C PRO A 271 7.76 -4.66 -19.47
N GLY A 272 6.87 -5.57 -19.07
CA GLY A 272 5.88 -6.18 -19.93
C GLY A 272 6.31 -7.48 -20.61
N MET A 273 7.60 -7.82 -20.62
CA MET A 273 8.08 -9.08 -21.17
C MET A 273 7.54 -10.29 -20.42
N THR A 274 7.26 -11.37 -21.15
CA THR A 274 6.85 -12.65 -20.59
C THR A 274 8.06 -13.38 -19.99
N ALA A 275 7.87 -13.95 -18.83
CA ALA A 275 8.86 -14.78 -18.16
C ALA A 275 8.28 -16.16 -17.86
N GLU A 276 9.09 -17.17 -18.06
CA GLU A 276 8.82 -18.55 -17.65
C GLU A 276 9.50 -18.80 -16.31
N VAL A 277 8.71 -19.22 -15.33
CA VAL A 277 9.16 -19.42 -13.95
C VAL A 277 9.03 -20.89 -13.58
N PHE A 278 10.13 -21.47 -13.17
CA PHE A 278 10.22 -22.80 -12.56
C PHE A 278 10.43 -22.66 -11.07
N ILE A 279 9.51 -23.17 -10.28
CA ILE A 279 9.65 -23.23 -8.84
C ILE A 279 10.19 -24.61 -8.45
N LEU A 280 11.28 -24.65 -7.70
CA LEU A 280 11.94 -25.93 -7.36
C LEU A 280 11.02 -26.87 -6.57
N ALA A 281 10.06 -26.32 -5.79
CA ALA A 281 9.06 -27.12 -5.09
C ALA A 281 8.10 -27.87 -6.04
N TYR A 282 8.02 -27.45 -7.32
CA TYR A 282 7.09 -28.00 -8.32
C TYR A 282 7.83 -28.30 -9.65
N PRO A 283 8.70 -29.30 -9.69
CA PRO A 283 9.65 -29.49 -10.80
C PRO A 283 8.99 -29.76 -12.17
N ASN A 284 7.74 -30.22 -12.19
CA ASN A 284 7.02 -30.56 -13.43
C ASN A 284 6.04 -29.46 -13.87
N LYS A 285 6.01 -28.31 -13.18
CA LYS A 285 5.10 -27.21 -13.50
C LYS A 285 5.86 -25.96 -13.90
N ARG A 286 5.48 -25.40 -15.04
CA ARG A 286 5.93 -24.08 -15.49
C ARG A 286 4.83 -23.07 -15.19
N PHE A 287 5.23 -21.94 -14.64
CA PHE A 287 4.35 -20.82 -14.35
C PHE A 287 4.70 -19.68 -15.29
N ARG A 288 3.69 -18.99 -15.79
CA ARG A 288 3.88 -17.78 -16.56
C ARG A 288 3.90 -16.58 -15.63
N GLY A 289 4.78 -15.65 -15.95
CA GLY A 289 4.86 -14.37 -15.26
C GLY A 289 5.16 -13.27 -16.25
N ARG A 290 4.93 -12.05 -15.82
CA ARG A 290 5.21 -10.83 -16.58
C ARG A 290 6.17 -9.95 -15.83
N VAL A 291 7.20 -9.48 -16.51
CA VAL A 291 8.16 -8.51 -15.95
C VAL A 291 7.43 -7.22 -15.60
N GLN A 292 7.39 -6.89 -14.32
CA GLN A 292 6.82 -5.63 -13.84
C GLN A 292 7.82 -4.48 -13.95
N GLY A 293 9.09 -4.77 -13.65
CA GLY A 293 10.14 -3.78 -13.71
C GLY A 293 11.47 -4.32 -13.18
N VAL A 294 12.51 -3.53 -13.41
CA VAL A 294 13.87 -3.74 -12.94
C VAL A 294 14.14 -2.79 -11.77
N GLY A 295 14.84 -3.22 -10.75
CA GLY A 295 15.23 -2.38 -9.62
C GLY A 295 16.15 -1.23 -10.08
N TRP A 296 15.81 0.00 -9.69
CA TRP A 296 16.54 1.22 -10.09
C TRP A 296 17.80 1.49 -9.24
N ALA A 297 17.90 0.86 -8.07
CA ALA A 297 19.01 1.10 -7.16
C ALA A 297 19.41 -0.18 -6.43
N LEU A 298 20.71 -0.32 -6.19
CA LEU A 298 21.29 -1.34 -5.32
C LEU A 298 21.97 -0.64 -4.15
N TYR A 299 21.86 -1.24 -2.98
CA TYR A 299 22.67 -0.80 -1.85
C TYR A 299 24.13 -1.16 -2.12
N GLN A 300 25.00 -0.16 -2.13
CA GLN A 300 26.44 -0.33 -2.27
C GLN A 300 27.10 0.13 -0.98
N THR A 301 27.90 -0.73 -0.40
CA THR A 301 28.73 -0.40 0.78
C THR A 301 29.91 0.51 0.42
N ASN A 302 30.36 0.44 -0.83
CA ASN A 302 31.46 1.28 -1.33
C ASN A 302 30.94 2.70 -1.62
N GLY A 303 31.50 3.70 -0.98
CA GLY A 303 31.11 5.10 -1.11
C GLY A 303 30.16 5.60 -0.01
N ALA A 304 29.86 4.76 1.00
CA ALA A 304 29.23 5.25 2.21
C ALA A 304 30.17 6.25 2.90
N THR A 305 29.63 7.38 3.30
CA THR A 305 30.39 8.36 4.10
C THR A 305 30.33 7.95 5.56
N VAL A 306 31.48 7.69 6.16
CA VAL A 306 31.62 7.55 7.61
C VAL A 306 32.26 8.84 8.11
N ASP A 307 31.61 9.53 9.04
CA ASP A 307 32.04 10.81 9.61
C ASP A 307 32.36 11.92 8.55
N GLY A 308 31.59 11.91 7.43
CA GLY A 308 31.75 12.92 6.37
C GLY A 308 32.89 12.66 5.37
N LEU A 309 33.63 11.57 5.50
CA LEU A 309 34.67 11.15 4.55
C LEU A 309 34.22 9.95 3.74
N PRO A 310 34.51 9.89 2.41
CA PRO A 310 34.18 8.74 1.58
C PRO A 310 35.03 7.53 2.01
N GLN A 311 34.35 6.46 2.39
CA GLN A 311 35.01 5.19 2.69
C GLN A 311 35.26 4.43 1.38
N THR A 312 36.52 4.26 1.02
CA THR A 312 36.97 3.41 -0.09
C THR A 312 37.65 2.19 0.48
N GLU A 313 37.09 1.03 0.29
CA GLU A 313 37.78 -0.22 0.62
C GLU A 313 38.87 -0.49 -0.43
N PRO A 314 40.09 -0.78 -0.02
CA PRO A 314 41.14 -1.24 -0.94
C PRO A 314 40.72 -2.60 -1.51
N THR A 315 40.28 -2.63 -2.77
CA THR A 315 39.89 -3.86 -3.46
C THR A 315 41.12 -4.58 -3.96
N LEU A 316 41.43 -5.69 -3.33
CA LEU A 316 42.40 -6.70 -3.85
C LEU A 316 41.81 -7.51 -5.01
N ASN A 317 40.57 -7.27 -5.41
CA ASN A 317 39.87 -7.98 -6.45
C ASN A 317 40.23 -7.43 -7.85
N TRP A 318 41.20 -8.06 -8.50
CA TRP A 318 41.55 -7.79 -9.90
C TRP A 318 40.47 -8.25 -10.90
N VAL A 319 39.50 -9.08 -10.45
CA VAL A 319 38.32 -9.51 -11.22
C VAL A 319 37.08 -8.82 -10.63
N ARG A 320 36.47 -7.90 -11.36
CA ARG A 320 35.16 -7.32 -11.02
C ARG A 320 34.07 -8.29 -11.46
N LEU A 321 33.32 -8.83 -10.50
CA LEU A 321 32.10 -9.57 -10.79
C LEU A 321 30.99 -8.57 -11.18
N SER A 322 30.26 -8.90 -12.24
CA SER A 322 29.10 -8.09 -12.65
C SER A 322 28.06 -8.08 -11.55
N GLN A 323 27.50 -6.90 -11.26
CA GLN A 323 26.43 -6.74 -10.30
C GLN A 323 25.17 -7.47 -10.74
N ARG A 324 24.29 -7.80 -9.79
CA ARG A 324 22.99 -8.41 -10.07
C ARG A 324 21.88 -7.42 -9.73
N PHE A 325 20.99 -7.22 -10.66
CA PHE A 325 19.83 -6.35 -10.48
C PHE A 325 18.57 -7.16 -10.27
N PRO A 326 17.75 -6.82 -9.25
CA PRO A 326 16.50 -7.49 -9.00
C PRO A 326 15.46 -7.11 -10.06
N VAL A 327 14.92 -8.12 -10.73
CA VAL A 327 13.80 -8.00 -11.66
C VAL A 327 12.56 -8.56 -10.99
N ARG A 328 11.52 -7.76 -10.90
CA ARG A 328 10.25 -8.18 -10.33
C ARG A 328 9.34 -8.73 -11.42
N ILE A 329 8.90 -9.97 -11.24
CA ILE A 329 8.07 -10.71 -12.18
C ILE A 329 6.80 -11.12 -11.47
N VAL A 330 5.66 -10.61 -11.89
CA VAL A 330 4.35 -10.96 -11.34
C VAL A 330 3.90 -12.28 -11.95
N LEU A 331 3.50 -13.23 -11.11
CA LEU A 331 2.96 -14.52 -11.53
C LEU A 331 1.50 -14.34 -11.99
N GLU A 332 1.19 -14.80 -13.20
CA GLU A 332 -0.16 -14.72 -13.79
C GLU A 332 -0.96 -16.00 -13.52
N ASP A 333 -0.31 -17.15 -13.56
CA ASP A 333 -0.94 -18.44 -13.34
C ASP A 333 -1.08 -18.71 -11.83
N ARG A 334 -2.32 -18.92 -11.38
CA ARG A 334 -2.62 -19.35 -10.03
C ARG A 334 -3.42 -20.65 -10.07
N ASP A 335 -2.82 -21.71 -9.59
CA ASP A 335 -3.44 -23.03 -9.50
C ASP A 335 -3.51 -23.47 -8.03
N PRO A 336 -4.70 -23.66 -7.45
CA PRO A 336 -4.86 -24.09 -6.04
C PRO A 336 -4.10 -25.37 -5.68
N LYS A 337 -3.78 -26.22 -6.69
CA LYS A 337 -2.99 -27.45 -6.46
C LYS A 337 -1.51 -27.16 -6.17
N PHE A 338 -1.02 -25.97 -6.49
CA PHE A 338 0.36 -25.55 -6.34
C PHE A 338 0.44 -24.24 -5.53
N PRO A 339 0.17 -24.28 -4.22
CA PRO A 339 0.17 -23.07 -3.39
C PRO A 339 1.57 -22.48 -3.30
N PHE A 340 1.68 -21.19 -3.56
CA PHE A 340 2.94 -20.48 -3.44
C PHE A 340 3.28 -20.22 -1.96
N LYS A 341 4.58 -20.23 -1.66
CA LYS A 341 5.08 -19.80 -0.35
C LYS A 341 6.24 -18.83 -0.56
N THR A 342 6.29 -17.82 0.28
CA THR A 342 7.41 -16.86 0.29
C THR A 342 8.70 -17.62 0.65
N GLY A 343 9.76 -17.35 -0.14
CA GLY A 343 11.05 -17.99 0.05
C GLY A 343 11.30 -19.23 -0.83
N TYR A 344 10.31 -19.71 -1.59
CA TYR A 344 10.58 -20.76 -2.57
C TYR A 344 11.59 -20.28 -3.61
N THR A 345 12.61 -21.10 -3.86
CA THR A 345 13.60 -20.85 -4.90
C THR A 345 12.98 -21.13 -6.28
N ALA A 346 13.30 -20.28 -7.21
CA ALA A 346 12.81 -20.40 -8.58
C ALA A 346 13.96 -20.23 -9.59
N VAL A 347 13.75 -20.75 -10.78
CA VAL A 347 14.58 -20.48 -11.96
C VAL A 347 13.72 -19.71 -12.95
N VAL A 348 14.22 -18.57 -13.42
CA VAL A 348 13.49 -17.68 -14.30
C VAL A 348 14.19 -17.56 -15.64
N THR A 349 13.41 -17.68 -16.71
CA THR A 349 13.86 -17.40 -18.08
C THR A 349 12.95 -16.34 -18.68
N ILE A 350 13.54 -15.23 -19.15
CA ILE A 350 12.78 -14.17 -19.83
C ILE A 350 12.75 -14.46 -21.31
N GLN A 351 11.56 -14.41 -21.91
CA GLN A 351 11.37 -14.62 -23.36
C GLN A 351 11.69 -13.31 -24.08
N GLY A 352 12.56 -13.38 -25.08
CA GLY A 352 13.01 -12.21 -25.83
C GLY A 352 11.84 -11.52 -26.59
N TYR A 353 11.98 -10.23 -26.79
CA TYR A 353 10.98 -9.36 -27.43
C TYR A 353 10.48 -9.88 -28.81
N ARG A 354 11.30 -10.59 -29.56
CA ARG A 354 10.95 -11.14 -30.88
C ARG A 354 9.92 -12.28 -30.86
N ASP A 355 9.83 -13.01 -29.75
CA ASP A 355 8.87 -14.12 -29.61
C ASP A 355 7.46 -13.67 -29.22
N GLN A 356 7.34 -12.46 -28.67
CA GLN A 356 6.05 -11.89 -28.31
C GLN A 356 5.28 -11.41 -29.55
N ASP A 357 5.95 -10.72 -30.48
CA ASP A 357 5.31 -10.24 -31.73
C ASP A 357 4.79 -11.38 -32.59
N SER A 358 5.51 -12.49 -32.67
CA SER A 358 5.08 -13.66 -33.45
C SER A 358 3.94 -14.45 -32.81
N ARG A 359 3.84 -14.47 -31.48
CA ARG A 359 2.72 -15.12 -30.76
C ARG A 359 1.46 -14.26 -30.71
N ASP A 360 1.60 -12.95 -30.55
CA ASP A 360 0.49 -12.01 -30.56
C ASP A 360 -0.10 -11.87 -31.98
N GLN A 361 0.71 -11.96 -33.02
CA GLN A 361 0.22 -12.07 -34.43
C GLN A 361 -0.53 -13.36 -34.66
N ASN A 362 -0.01 -14.51 -34.21
CA ASN A 362 -0.66 -15.81 -34.39
C ASN A 362 -1.98 -15.93 -33.60
N SER A 363 -2.08 -15.27 -32.43
CA SER A 363 -3.32 -15.23 -31.66
C SER A 363 -4.35 -14.25 -32.24
N ARG A 364 -3.92 -13.19 -32.93
CA ARG A 364 -4.82 -12.27 -33.64
C ARG A 364 -5.36 -12.88 -34.90
N ASP A 365 -4.53 -13.64 -35.63
CA ASP A 365 -4.95 -14.36 -36.87
C ASP A 365 -5.91 -15.51 -36.55
N GLN A 366 -5.82 -16.15 -35.39
CA GLN A 366 -6.77 -17.18 -34.96
C GLN A 366 -8.11 -16.64 -34.47
N ASN A 367 -8.18 -15.36 -34.11
CA ASN A 367 -9.41 -14.69 -33.61
C ASN A 367 -10.08 -13.76 -34.62
N GLN A 368 -9.63 -13.72 -35.89
CA GLN A 368 -10.38 -13.04 -36.92
C GLN A 368 -11.52 -13.95 -37.39
N PRO A 369 -12.81 -13.55 -37.24
CA PRO A 369 -13.92 -14.25 -37.83
C PRO A 369 -13.78 -14.15 -39.36
N ALA A 370 -13.96 -15.29 -40.06
CA ALA A 370 -13.97 -15.36 -41.50
C ALA A 370 -14.92 -14.29 -42.07
N GLN A 371 -14.34 -13.31 -42.78
CA GLN A 371 -15.12 -12.33 -43.48
C GLN A 371 -15.83 -13.07 -44.64
N ASP A 372 -17.15 -13.20 -44.49
CA ASP A 372 -18.05 -13.65 -45.58
C ASP A 372 -17.85 -12.78 -46.81
N SER A 373 -17.48 -13.43 -47.88
CA SER A 373 -17.43 -12.85 -49.24
C SER A 373 -18.83 -12.39 -49.62
N PRO A 374 -19.04 -11.16 -50.11
CA PRO A 374 -20.33 -10.79 -50.64
C PRO A 374 -20.54 -11.46 -51.97
N ASN A 375 -21.56 -12.33 -52.01
CA ASN A 375 -22.08 -13.01 -53.19
C ASN A 375 -22.63 -11.96 -54.19
N GLN A 376 -21.97 -11.81 -55.33
CA GLN A 376 -22.54 -11.16 -56.48
C GLN A 376 -23.66 -12.05 -57.05
N SER A 377 -24.87 -11.60 -57.00
CA SER A 377 -25.95 -12.09 -57.87
C SER A 377 -26.63 -10.91 -58.54
N ILE A 378 -26.42 -10.92 -59.82
CA ILE A 378 -27.10 -10.19 -60.88
C ILE A 378 -28.59 -10.56 -60.90
N HIS A 379 -29.47 -9.58 -60.78
CA HIS A 379 -30.63 -9.31 -61.66
C HIS A 379 -31.32 -8.04 -61.22
#